data_fb4fb0686931d50230cdac6ed7c26e4f
#
_entry.id   fb4fb0686931d50230cdac6ed7c26e4f
#
_cell.length_a   1.000
_cell.length_b   1.000
_cell.length_c   1.000
_cell.angle_alpha   90.00
_cell.angle_beta   90.00
_cell.angle_gamma   90.00
#
_symmetry.space_group_name_H-M   'P 1'
#
loop_
_entity.id
_entity.type
_entity.pdbx_description
1 polymer ?
#
loop_
_entity_poly.entity_id
_entity_poly.type
_entity_poly.pdbx_seq_one_letter_code
_entity_poly.pdbx_strand_id
1 'polypeptide(L)'
;MLKKCLLLIILFTGAILVGGCDGEPESGEQETFEFSLAHFFPANHPAETELVQGWAQEINEATDGRVTITSYPGETLSDADEIYNAVTSGIADIGLSCFSYTRGRFPVLEAFELPGIVYETSWAASKTAWEGIQKLDPEEVQDTQLMFVLATGPGDLFTTTPVNNLEDLQGMNIRATGLSAETLEELGATPDAMPQSEAYEALARGMVQGNLSPVEVLEGWNHGEVTDYLTRTPFLYNTLFFVTMNQEKWDRLPADIQTTIEEVNEAFFEEVACSLWDEQNSSAWEWAVEETGQELIELSESEAERWIEKVQPIQEKYKENMEAAGHDGAEILEMVQELAENYAEEYDEAN
;
A
#
# COMPACT_ATOMS: atom_id res chain seq x y z
N MET A 1 -23.52 78.67 21.80
CA MET A 1 -22.88 79.68 20.88
C MET A 1 -22.62 79.01 19.56
N LEU A 2 -23.44 79.16 18.72
CA LEU A 2 -23.60 79.73 17.37
C LEU A 2 -22.33 80.12 16.66
N LYS A 3 -22.08 79.56 15.48
CA LYS A 3 -21.63 80.14 14.20
C LYS A 3 -21.39 78.99 13.23
N LYS A 4 -22.24 78.76 12.30
CA LYS A 4 -22.65 79.33 11.00
C LYS A 4 -21.53 79.52 10.00
N CYS A 5 -21.77 78.92 8.80
CA CYS A 5 -21.38 79.30 7.42
C CYS A 5 -20.07 78.73 6.93
N LEU A 6 -19.89 78.22 5.72
CA LEU A 6 -20.43 78.72 4.44
C LEU A 6 -20.25 77.64 3.36
N LEU A 7 -21.21 77.47 2.50
CA LEU A 7 -21.23 76.76 1.24
C LEU A 7 -20.26 77.38 0.23
N LEU A 8 -19.46 76.56 -0.46
CA LEU A 8 -18.89 77.00 -1.74
C LEU A 8 -19.01 75.85 -2.77
N ILE A 9 -19.96 76.00 -3.68
CA ILE A 9 -20.16 75.23 -4.91
C ILE A 9 -19.13 75.76 -5.91
N ILE A 10 -18.26 74.91 -6.40
CA ILE A 10 -17.50 75.19 -7.64
C ILE A 10 -17.87 74.10 -8.63
N LEU A 11 -18.68 74.46 -9.63
CA LEU A 11 -18.84 73.73 -10.87
C LEU A 11 -17.52 73.82 -11.66
N PHE A 12 -16.95 72.68 -12.04
CA PHE A 12 -16.00 72.63 -13.13
C PHE A 12 -16.45 71.57 -14.15
N THR A 13 -16.89 72.07 -15.28
CA THR A 13 -17.22 71.34 -16.50
C THR A 13 -15.96 70.93 -17.20
N GLY A 14 -15.96 69.66 -17.67
CA GLY A 14 -15.35 69.31 -18.94
C GLY A 14 -14.03 68.54 -18.90
N ALA A 15 -14.06 67.28 -19.27
CA ALA A 15 -13.38 66.69 -20.44
C ALA A 15 -13.56 65.19 -20.35
N ILE A 16 -14.32 64.62 -21.27
CA ILE A 16 -14.38 63.18 -21.54
C ILE A 16 -13.07 62.84 -22.28
N LEU A 17 -12.16 62.21 -21.56
CA LEU A 17 -11.05 61.43 -22.18
C LEU A 17 -11.50 59.98 -22.19
N VAL A 18 -11.85 59.49 -23.35
CA VAL A 18 -11.94 58.04 -23.66
C VAL A 18 -10.51 57.51 -23.63
N GLY A 19 -10.09 57.07 -22.44
CA GLY A 19 -8.91 56.24 -22.26
C GLY A 19 -9.32 54.78 -22.45
N GLY A 20 -8.79 54.08 -23.48
CA GLY A 20 -8.95 52.66 -23.65
C GLY A 20 -8.48 51.94 -22.42
N CYS A 21 -9.34 51.13 -21.82
CA CYS A 21 -8.92 50.09 -20.91
C CYS A 21 -8.26 48.99 -21.75
N ASP A 22 -6.91 48.99 -21.79
CA ASP A 22 -6.18 47.76 -21.90
C ASP A 22 -6.51 46.98 -20.63
N GLY A 23 -7.43 46.07 -20.73
CA GLY A 23 -7.65 45.07 -19.68
C GLY A 23 -6.37 44.23 -19.63
N GLU A 24 -5.58 44.41 -18.58
CA GLU A 24 -4.67 43.36 -18.16
C GLU A 24 -5.52 42.08 -18.04
N PRO A 25 -5.05 40.93 -18.56
CA PRO A 25 -5.75 39.68 -18.31
C PRO A 25 -5.80 39.53 -16.77
N GLU A 26 -7.02 39.47 -16.22
CA GLU A 26 -7.23 38.96 -14.89
C GLU A 26 -6.41 37.65 -14.85
N SER A 27 -5.40 37.57 -14.00
CA SER A 27 -4.81 36.31 -13.61
C SER A 27 -5.94 35.55 -12.96
N GLY A 28 -6.66 34.72 -13.75
CA GLY A 28 -7.66 33.83 -13.22
C GLY A 28 -7.01 33.08 -12.07
N GLU A 29 -7.57 33.17 -10.88
CA GLU A 29 -7.15 32.31 -9.78
C GLU A 29 -7.23 30.88 -10.33
N GLN A 30 -6.07 30.22 -10.46
CA GLN A 30 -6.05 28.83 -10.83
C GLN A 30 -6.75 28.05 -9.71
N GLU A 31 -7.72 27.22 -10.10
CA GLU A 31 -8.44 26.35 -9.17
C GLU A 31 -7.45 25.42 -8.45
N THR A 32 -7.53 25.38 -7.12
CA THR A 32 -6.65 24.56 -6.27
C THR A 32 -7.47 23.47 -5.57
N PHE A 33 -6.85 22.32 -5.37
CA PHE A 33 -7.43 21.13 -4.80
C PHE A 33 -6.60 20.68 -3.60
N GLU A 34 -7.28 20.47 -2.47
CA GLU A 34 -6.66 19.98 -1.23
C GLU A 34 -7.27 18.62 -0.91
N PHE A 35 -6.43 17.61 -0.69
CA PHE A 35 -6.84 16.24 -0.39
C PHE A 35 -6.21 15.75 0.91
N SER A 36 -6.98 14.97 1.66
CA SER A 36 -6.54 14.18 2.81
C SER A 36 -6.12 12.79 2.36
N LEU A 37 -4.98 12.27 2.87
CA LEU A 37 -4.53 10.91 2.66
C LEU A 37 -4.44 10.18 4.00
N ALA A 38 -5.22 9.12 4.17
CA ALA A 38 -5.22 8.28 5.36
C ALA A 38 -4.34 7.05 5.17
N HIS A 39 -3.51 6.71 6.17
CA HIS A 39 -2.77 5.45 6.23
C HIS A 39 -2.41 5.06 7.67
N PHE A 40 -1.99 3.80 7.85
CA PHE A 40 -1.73 3.23 9.16
C PHE A 40 -0.25 3.25 9.59
N PHE A 41 0.68 3.54 8.68
CA PHE A 41 2.11 3.54 8.99
C PHE A 41 2.49 4.62 9.98
N PRO A 42 3.46 4.35 10.90
CA PRO A 42 4.03 5.39 11.77
C PRO A 42 4.62 6.56 10.99
N ALA A 43 4.62 7.75 11.60
CA ALA A 43 5.09 8.97 10.94
C ALA A 43 6.58 9.00 10.55
N ASN A 44 7.37 8.08 11.09
CA ASN A 44 8.79 7.91 10.76
C ASN A 44 9.08 6.71 9.86
N HIS A 45 8.06 5.98 9.44
CA HIS A 45 8.21 4.83 8.55
C HIS A 45 8.48 5.28 7.11
N PRO A 46 9.31 4.57 6.31
CA PRO A 46 9.58 4.92 4.91
C PRO A 46 8.32 5.02 4.04
N ALA A 47 7.28 4.23 4.32
CA ALA A 47 5.98 4.37 3.65
C ALA A 47 5.33 5.75 3.86
N GLU A 48 5.60 6.45 4.97
CA GLU A 48 5.19 7.85 5.15
C GLU A 48 6.22 8.80 4.54
N THR A 49 7.50 8.67 4.91
CA THR A 49 8.51 9.68 4.61
C THR A 49 8.96 9.69 3.15
N GLU A 50 8.95 8.55 2.49
CA GLU A 50 9.42 8.39 1.11
C GLU A 50 8.26 8.15 0.13
N LEU A 51 7.34 7.20 0.43
CA LEU A 51 6.23 6.92 -0.47
C LEU A 51 5.19 8.04 -0.45
N VAL A 52 4.55 8.31 0.70
CA VAL A 52 3.41 9.25 0.78
C VAL A 52 3.86 10.69 0.60
N GLN A 53 4.88 11.12 1.34
CA GLN A 53 5.37 12.51 1.26
C GLN A 53 6.07 12.79 -0.07
N GLY A 54 6.84 11.83 -0.60
CA GLY A 54 7.49 11.92 -1.91
C GLY A 54 6.45 12.07 -3.03
N TRP A 55 5.48 11.16 -3.09
CA TRP A 55 4.40 11.21 -4.07
C TRP A 55 3.57 12.49 -3.99
N ALA A 56 3.21 12.92 -2.78
CA ALA A 56 2.47 14.17 -2.57
C ALA A 56 3.25 15.39 -3.03
N GLN A 57 4.57 15.41 -2.81
CA GLN A 57 5.46 16.48 -3.28
C GLN A 57 5.54 16.51 -4.80
N GLU A 58 5.75 15.36 -5.45
CA GLU A 58 5.84 15.31 -6.91
C GLU A 58 4.53 15.75 -7.59
N ILE A 59 3.38 15.33 -7.09
CA ILE A 59 2.08 15.83 -7.58
C ILE A 59 1.96 17.34 -7.40
N ASN A 60 2.35 17.86 -6.25
CA ASN A 60 2.28 19.31 -6.00
C ASN A 60 3.18 20.09 -6.97
N GLU A 61 4.42 19.62 -7.18
CA GLU A 61 5.37 20.24 -8.11
C GLU A 61 4.90 20.13 -9.56
N ALA A 62 4.45 18.95 -10.01
CA ALA A 62 3.98 18.72 -11.38
C ALA A 62 2.69 19.49 -11.72
N THR A 63 1.87 19.80 -10.71
CA THR A 63 0.64 20.59 -10.88
C THR A 63 0.84 22.10 -10.62
N ASP A 64 2.08 22.59 -10.52
CA ASP A 64 2.39 23.98 -10.18
C ASP A 64 1.70 24.46 -8.89
N GLY A 65 1.60 23.58 -7.87
CA GLY A 65 0.96 23.86 -6.59
C GLY A 65 -0.58 23.83 -6.62
N ARG A 66 -1.21 23.40 -7.70
CA ARG A 66 -2.68 23.31 -7.81
C ARG A 66 -3.24 22.18 -6.99
N VAL A 67 -2.50 21.10 -6.78
CA VAL A 67 -2.89 19.96 -5.93
C VAL A 67 -2.00 19.89 -4.71
N THR A 68 -2.62 19.78 -3.54
CA THR A 68 -1.93 19.58 -2.26
C THR A 68 -2.53 18.38 -1.54
N ILE A 69 -1.69 17.43 -1.14
CA ILE A 69 -2.09 16.24 -0.39
C ILE A 69 -1.54 16.36 1.03
N THR A 70 -2.42 16.25 2.02
CA THR A 70 -2.05 16.24 3.44
C THR A 70 -2.14 14.84 3.99
N SER A 71 -1.01 14.28 4.45
CA SER A 71 -0.95 12.96 5.06
C SER A 71 -1.48 12.96 6.49
N TYR A 72 -2.17 11.87 6.84
CA TYR A 72 -2.69 11.53 8.17
C TYR A 72 -2.17 10.15 8.58
N PRO A 73 -0.91 10.05 9.07
CA PRO A 73 -0.27 8.80 9.43
C PRO A 73 -0.82 8.20 10.73
N GLY A 74 -0.54 6.90 10.93
CA GLY A 74 -0.77 6.21 12.21
C GLY A 74 -2.24 6.15 12.61
N GLU A 75 -3.13 5.86 11.66
CA GLU A 75 -4.57 5.68 11.92
C GLU A 75 -5.27 6.93 12.50
N THR A 76 -4.70 8.12 12.29
CA THR A 76 -5.25 9.36 12.85
C THR A 76 -6.54 9.82 12.17
N LEU A 77 -6.84 9.34 10.98
CA LEU A 77 -8.07 9.65 10.23
C LEU A 77 -9.02 8.45 10.11
N SER A 78 -8.49 7.25 10.00
CA SER A 78 -9.25 5.99 9.89
C SER A 78 -8.38 4.82 10.35
N ASP A 79 -9.00 3.80 10.95
CA ASP A 79 -8.35 2.55 11.31
C ASP A 79 -7.88 1.81 10.04
N ALA A 80 -6.81 1.01 10.14
CA ALA A 80 -6.14 0.38 9.00
C ALA A 80 -7.07 -0.48 8.12
N ASP A 81 -7.98 -1.22 8.72
CA ASP A 81 -8.95 -2.09 8.06
C ASP A 81 -10.18 -1.36 7.50
N GLU A 82 -10.37 -0.09 7.87
CA GLU A 82 -11.46 0.77 7.41
C GLU A 82 -11.03 1.82 6.37
N ILE A 83 -9.73 1.91 6.02
CA ILE A 83 -9.23 2.95 5.12
C ILE A 83 -9.91 2.91 3.74
N TYR A 84 -10.09 1.72 3.15
CA TYR A 84 -10.78 1.62 1.86
C TYR A 84 -12.22 2.13 1.95
N ASN A 85 -12.94 1.77 3.01
CA ASN A 85 -14.30 2.25 3.27
C ASN A 85 -14.32 3.76 3.56
N ALA A 86 -13.30 4.30 4.23
CA ALA A 86 -13.16 5.73 4.45
C ALA A 86 -13.00 6.50 3.13
N VAL A 87 -12.26 5.94 2.16
CA VAL A 87 -12.12 6.53 0.82
C VAL A 87 -13.44 6.46 0.06
N THR A 88 -14.08 5.30 -0.04
CA THR A 88 -15.35 5.16 -0.78
C THR A 88 -16.46 6.05 -0.20
N SER A 89 -16.49 6.24 1.12
CA SER A 89 -17.46 7.10 1.80
C SER A 89 -17.10 8.60 1.84
N GLY A 90 -15.89 8.97 1.39
CA GLY A 90 -15.39 10.34 1.39
C GLY A 90 -15.00 10.89 2.77
N ILE A 91 -14.72 10.02 3.76
CA ILE A 91 -14.11 10.39 5.05
C ILE A 91 -12.63 10.76 4.82
N ALA A 92 -11.93 10.01 3.99
CA ALA A 92 -10.64 10.34 3.43
C ALA A 92 -10.77 10.54 1.92
N ASP A 93 -9.99 11.45 1.33
CA ASP A 93 -9.98 11.65 -0.11
C ASP A 93 -9.11 10.60 -0.81
N ILE A 94 -8.00 10.22 -0.17
CA ILE A 94 -7.04 9.22 -0.63
C ILE A 94 -6.75 8.27 0.53
N GLY A 95 -6.44 7.01 0.21
CA GLY A 95 -6.07 6.00 1.21
C GLY A 95 -4.92 5.13 0.74
N LEU A 96 -4.05 4.76 1.69
CA LEU A 96 -3.01 3.75 1.53
C LEU A 96 -3.21 2.69 2.62
N SER A 97 -3.53 1.45 2.22
CA SER A 97 -3.65 0.29 3.12
C SER A 97 -3.51 -1.02 2.36
N CYS A 98 -3.66 -2.15 3.05
CA CYS A 98 -3.64 -3.47 2.45
C CYS A 98 -5.04 -3.88 1.96
N PHE A 99 -5.13 -4.50 0.78
CA PHE A 99 -6.38 -5.13 0.33
C PHE A 99 -6.82 -6.26 1.28
N SER A 100 -5.87 -6.99 1.81
CA SER A 100 -6.08 -8.11 2.73
C SER A 100 -6.70 -7.73 4.09
N TYR A 101 -6.69 -6.45 4.47
CA TYR A 101 -7.34 -5.97 5.69
C TYR A 101 -8.88 -5.94 5.55
N THR A 102 -9.42 -5.76 4.34
CA THR A 102 -10.86 -5.80 4.07
C THR A 102 -11.26 -7.17 3.49
N ARG A 103 -11.30 -8.19 4.37
CA ARG A 103 -11.51 -9.60 3.98
C ARG A 103 -12.76 -9.80 3.11
N GLY A 104 -12.58 -10.58 2.03
CA GLY A 104 -13.65 -11.01 1.13
C GLY A 104 -14.19 -9.93 0.20
N ARG A 105 -13.62 -8.72 0.23
CA ARG A 105 -13.98 -7.65 -0.68
C ARG A 105 -13.29 -7.78 -2.03
N PHE A 106 -12.06 -8.29 -2.07
CA PHE A 106 -11.19 -8.32 -3.23
C PHE A 106 -10.77 -9.74 -3.63
N PRO A 107 -11.74 -10.63 -3.95
CA PRO A 107 -11.44 -12.03 -4.20
C PRO A 107 -10.59 -12.27 -5.44
N VAL A 108 -10.67 -11.43 -6.49
CA VAL A 108 -9.82 -11.55 -7.68
C VAL A 108 -8.37 -11.24 -7.33
N LEU A 109 -8.13 -10.21 -6.51
CA LEU A 109 -6.80 -9.77 -6.12
C LEU A 109 -6.07 -10.74 -5.18
N GLU A 110 -6.78 -11.66 -4.53
CA GLU A 110 -6.17 -12.72 -3.74
C GLU A 110 -5.18 -13.58 -4.57
N ALA A 111 -5.32 -13.61 -5.91
CA ALA A 111 -4.39 -14.30 -6.81
C ALA A 111 -2.92 -13.90 -6.59
N PHE A 112 -2.67 -12.62 -6.31
CA PHE A 112 -1.32 -12.07 -6.14
C PHE A 112 -0.73 -12.32 -4.75
N GLU A 113 -1.54 -12.79 -3.80
CA GLU A 113 -1.13 -13.11 -2.42
C GLU A 113 -1.14 -14.63 -2.13
N LEU A 114 -1.39 -15.48 -3.14
CA LEU A 114 -1.48 -16.93 -2.98
C LEU A 114 -0.14 -17.53 -2.54
N PRO A 115 -0.13 -18.40 -1.51
CA PRO A 115 1.08 -19.11 -1.12
C PRO A 115 1.51 -20.08 -2.22
N GLY A 116 2.84 -20.32 -2.29
CA GLY A 116 3.46 -21.14 -3.32
C GLY A 116 3.86 -20.40 -4.59
N ILE A 117 3.44 -19.12 -4.75
CA ILE A 117 4.02 -18.19 -5.72
C ILE A 117 5.20 -17.50 -5.03
N VAL A 118 6.38 -17.59 -5.64
CA VAL A 118 7.59 -16.95 -5.09
C VAL A 118 7.88 -15.68 -5.86
N TYR A 119 7.83 -14.57 -5.14
CA TYR A 119 8.35 -13.29 -5.64
C TYR A 119 9.73 -13.09 -5.03
N GLU A 120 10.75 -12.91 -5.85
CA GLU A 120 12.11 -12.77 -5.31
C GLU A 120 12.33 -11.43 -4.61
N THR A 121 11.63 -10.40 -5.08
CA THR A 121 11.75 -9.01 -4.60
C THR A 121 10.39 -8.33 -4.49
N SER A 122 10.32 -7.22 -3.75
CA SER A 122 9.13 -6.35 -3.74
C SER A 122 8.90 -5.70 -5.10
N TRP A 123 9.97 -5.40 -5.83
CA TRP A 123 9.91 -4.88 -7.19
C TRP A 123 9.17 -5.84 -8.12
N ALA A 124 9.58 -7.12 -8.19
CA ALA A 124 8.93 -8.13 -9.03
C ALA A 124 7.47 -8.36 -8.61
N ALA A 125 7.19 -8.42 -7.30
CA ALA A 125 5.83 -8.58 -6.77
C ALA A 125 4.93 -7.38 -7.13
N SER A 126 5.44 -6.16 -6.99
CA SER A 126 4.71 -4.92 -7.30
C SER A 126 4.41 -4.79 -8.79
N LYS A 127 5.40 -5.07 -9.65
CA LYS A 127 5.25 -5.08 -11.12
C LYS A 127 4.22 -6.11 -11.57
N THR A 128 4.33 -7.34 -11.03
CA THR A 128 3.37 -8.42 -11.29
C THR A 128 1.95 -8.00 -10.92
N ALA A 129 1.77 -7.45 -9.72
CA ALA A 129 0.46 -7.05 -9.23
C ALA A 129 -0.12 -5.89 -10.05
N TRP A 130 0.66 -4.84 -10.29
CA TRP A 130 0.18 -3.67 -11.00
C TRP A 130 -0.21 -3.98 -12.45
N GLU A 131 0.67 -4.68 -13.21
CA GLU A 131 0.35 -5.09 -14.57
C GLU A 131 -0.82 -6.09 -14.60
N GLY A 132 -0.85 -7.06 -13.70
CA GLY A 132 -1.90 -8.05 -13.63
C GLY A 132 -3.27 -7.42 -13.34
N ILE A 133 -3.35 -6.47 -12.40
CA ILE A 133 -4.58 -5.74 -12.09
C ILE A 133 -5.05 -4.90 -13.29
N GLN A 134 -4.13 -4.22 -13.99
CA GLN A 134 -4.47 -3.48 -15.20
C GLN A 134 -5.01 -4.39 -16.33
N LYS A 135 -4.48 -5.61 -16.46
CA LYS A 135 -4.96 -6.59 -17.44
C LYS A 135 -6.31 -7.19 -17.07
N LEU A 136 -6.54 -7.45 -15.78
CA LEU A 136 -7.79 -8.04 -15.28
C LEU A 136 -8.93 -7.01 -15.21
N ASP A 137 -8.62 -5.74 -14.97
CA ASP A 137 -9.59 -4.66 -14.76
C ASP A 137 -10.75 -5.07 -13.82
N PRO A 138 -10.45 -5.55 -12.58
CA PRO A 138 -11.44 -6.20 -11.75
C PRO A 138 -12.48 -5.19 -11.22
N GLU A 139 -13.77 -5.56 -11.30
CA GLU A 139 -14.88 -4.72 -10.84
C GLU A 139 -14.77 -4.31 -9.36
N GLU A 140 -14.08 -5.12 -8.56
CA GLU A 140 -13.97 -4.94 -7.10
C GLU A 140 -13.18 -3.71 -6.65
N VAL A 141 -12.42 -3.07 -7.57
CA VAL A 141 -11.67 -1.83 -7.29
C VAL A 141 -12.19 -0.62 -8.09
N GLN A 142 -13.24 -0.79 -8.91
CA GLN A 142 -13.76 0.28 -9.79
C GLN A 142 -14.64 1.31 -9.08
N ASP A 143 -14.91 1.17 -7.80
CA ASP A 143 -15.63 2.14 -6.98
C ASP A 143 -14.73 3.25 -6.42
N THR A 144 -13.43 3.18 -6.72
CA THR A 144 -12.43 4.22 -6.44
C THR A 144 -11.51 4.40 -7.63
N GLN A 145 -10.79 5.52 -7.70
CA GLN A 145 -9.70 5.70 -8.65
C GLN A 145 -8.42 5.10 -8.07
N LEU A 146 -8.02 3.96 -8.57
CA LEU A 146 -6.76 3.33 -8.18
C LEU A 146 -5.58 4.12 -8.76
N MET A 147 -4.67 4.60 -7.91
CA MET A 147 -3.49 5.36 -8.32
C MET A 147 -2.36 4.42 -8.73
N PHE A 148 -2.02 3.50 -7.87
CA PHE A 148 -1.12 2.37 -8.12
C PHE A 148 -1.27 1.32 -7.01
N VAL A 149 -0.69 0.15 -7.27
CA VAL A 149 -0.60 -0.96 -6.31
C VAL A 149 0.86 -1.34 -6.17
N LEU A 150 1.26 -1.62 -4.94
CA LEU A 150 2.62 -2.11 -4.63
C LEU A 150 2.53 -3.29 -3.66
N ALA A 151 3.62 -4.02 -3.52
CA ALA A 151 3.67 -5.23 -2.73
C ALA A 151 4.89 -5.26 -1.80
N THR A 152 4.79 -6.04 -0.71
CA THR A 152 5.91 -6.22 0.23
C THR A 152 7.01 -7.11 -0.33
N GLY A 153 6.71 -7.91 -1.36
CA GLY A 153 7.54 -9.05 -1.71
C GLY A 153 7.45 -10.18 -0.68
N PRO A 154 8.40 -11.12 -0.70
CA PRO A 154 8.34 -12.30 0.14
C PRO A 154 8.38 -11.96 1.63
N GLY A 155 7.63 -12.74 2.41
CA GLY A 155 7.62 -12.64 3.85
C GLY A 155 8.18 -13.90 4.51
N ASP A 156 8.60 -13.73 5.77
CA ASP A 156 9.18 -14.75 6.60
C ASP A 156 8.43 -14.88 7.92
N LEU A 157 8.70 -15.94 8.66
CA LEU A 157 8.07 -16.21 9.94
C LEU A 157 8.97 -15.75 11.08
N PHE A 158 8.49 -14.80 11.89
CA PHE A 158 9.17 -14.28 13.09
C PHE A 158 8.51 -14.83 14.33
N THR A 159 9.28 -15.47 15.23
CA THR A 159 8.71 -16.19 16.38
C THR A 159 9.52 -15.98 17.65
N THR A 160 8.87 -16.22 18.80
CA THR A 160 9.51 -16.23 20.13
C THR A 160 10.10 -17.58 20.52
N THR A 161 9.84 -18.62 19.71
CA THR A 161 10.40 -19.98 19.87
C THR A 161 10.78 -20.51 18.49
N PRO A 162 11.83 -21.34 18.37
CA PRO A 162 12.32 -21.78 17.06
C PRO A 162 11.30 -22.62 16.30
N VAL A 163 11.19 -22.39 15.00
CA VAL A 163 10.36 -23.16 14.08
C VAL A 163 11.24 -23.73 12.99
N ASN A 164 11.57 -25.02 13.07
CA ASN A 164 12.46 -25.74 12.16
C ASN A 164 11.70 -26.66 11.21
N ASN A 165 10.44 -26.96 11.50
CA ASN A 165 9.60 -27.89 10.78
C ASN A 165 8.11 -27.64 11.07
N LEU A 166 7.21 -28.30 10.31
CA LEU A 166 5.75 -28.18 10.46
C LEU A 166 5.25 -28.57 11.86
N GLU A 167 5.92 -29.51 12.52
CA GLU A 167 5.55 -29.96 13.84
C GLU A 167 5.71 -28.86 14.90
N ASP A 168 6.69 -27.98 14.73
CA ASP A 168 6.94 -26.85 15.63
C ASP A 168 5.84 -25.77 15.53
N LEU A 169 5.15 -25.66 14.37
CA LEU A 169 4.03 -24.73 14.16
C LEU A 169 2.72 -25.15 14.83
N GLN A 170 2.58 -26.45 15.21
CA GLN A 170 1.30 -26.99 15.63
C GLN A 170 0.73 -26.27 16.85
N GLY A 171 -0.38 -25.53 16.62
CA GLY A 171 -1.10 -24.81 17.67
C GLY A 171 -0.43 -23.51 18.14
N MET A 172 0.66 -23.05 17.48
CA MET A 172 1.22 -21.73 17.76
C MET A 172 0.23 -20.64 17.34
N ASN A 173 0.01 -19.66 18.21
CA ASN A 173 -0.76 -18.47 17.86
C ASN A 173 0.15 -17.53 17.09
N ILE A 174 -0.16 -17.29 15.81
CA ILE A 174 0.67 -16.47 14.93
C ILE A 174 -0.19 -15.37 14.32
N ARG A 175 0.27 -14.14 14.41
CA ARG A 175 -0.35 -13.01 13.72
C ARG A 175 -0.25 -13.21 12.19
N ALA A 176 -1.36 -12.96 11.52
CA ALA A 176 -1.45 -12.98 10.07
C ALA A 176 -2.49 -11.96 9.59
N THR A 177 -2.70 -11.90 8.29
CA THR A 177 -3.75 -11.08 7.68
C THR A 177 -4.23 -11.70 6.38
N GLY A 178 -5.50 -11.47 6.03
CA GLY A 178 -6.05 -11.95 4.77
C GLY A 178 -5.80 -13.43 4.53
N LEU A 179 -5.25 -13.73 3.35
CA LEU A 179 -4.97 -15.10 2.90
C LEU A 179 -3.85 -15.78 3.71
N SER A 180 -2.91 -15.02 4.28
CA SER A 180 -1.85 -15.61 5.11
C SER A 180 -2.37 -16.24 6.40
N ALA A 181 -3.57 -15.85 6.86
CA ALA A 181 -4.26 -16.55 7.95
C ALA A 181 -4.68 -17.97 7.53
N GLU A 182 -5.23 -18.14 6.33
CA GLU A 182 -5.56 -19.45 5.77
C GLU A 182 -4.29 -20.31 5.57
N THR A 183 -3.22 -19.69 5.08
CA THR A 183 -1.90 -20.33 4.93
C THR A 183 -1.41 -20.92 6.26
N LEU A 184 -1.45 -20.15 7.34
CA LEU A 184 -1.03 -20.61 8.66
C LEU A 184 -1.94 -21.71 9.22
N GLU A 185 -3.26 -21.63 8.98
CA GLU A 185 -4.21 -22.67 9.39
C GLU A 185 -3.92 -24.00 8.68
N GLU A 186 -3.66 -23.98 7.37
CA GLU A 186 -3.28 -25.20 6.62
C GLU A 186 -1.94 -25.79 7.10
N LEU A 187 -1.01 -24.96 7.55
CA LEU A 187 0.25 -25.40 8.15
C LEU A 187 0.09 -25.94 9.58
N GLY A 188 -1.07 -25.75 10.21
CA GLY A 188 -1.41 -26.25 11.56
C GLY A 188 -1.16 -25.25 12.68
N ALA A 189 -0.83 -24.01 12.38
CA ALA A 189 -0.80 -22.92 13.35
C ALA A 189 -2.23 -22.42 13.66
N THR A 190 -2.36 -21.57 14.66
CA THR A 190 -3.61 -20.86 14.98
C THR A 190 -3.42 -19.39 14.59
N PRO A 191 -3.99 -18.95 13.45
CA PRO A 191 -3.83 -17.56 13.04
C PRO A 191 -4.67 -16.62 13.92
N ASP A 192 -4.09 -15.46 14.23
CA ASP A 192 -4.78 -14.34 14.86
C ASP A 192 -4.71 -13.14 13.89
N ALA A 193 -5.85 -12.84 13.25
CA ALA A 193 -5.91 -11.83 12.19
C ALA A 193 -6.06 -10.43 12.79
N MET A 194 -5.05 -9.60 12.56
CA MET A 194 -5.04 -8.20 12.99
C MET A 194 -4.16 -7.33 12.07
N PRO A 195 -4.40 -6.01 11.99
CA PRO A 195 -3.52 -5.08 11.30
C PRO A 195 -2.09 -5.08 11.87
N GLN A 196 -1.12 -4.62 11.08
CA GLN A 196 0.29 -4.55 11.49
C GLN A 196 0.48 -3.59 12.68
N SER A 197 -0.32 -2.54 12.78
CA SER A 197 -0.32 -1.57 13.88
C SER A 197 -0.56 -2.21 15.27
N GLU A 198 -1.23 -3.35 15.34
CA GLU A 198 -1.54 -4.06 16.59
C GLU A 198 -0.51 -5.16 16.93
N ALA A 199 0.29 -5.58 15.94
CA ALA A 199 1.10 -6.80 16.04
C ALA A 199 2.20 -6.71 17.11
N TYR A 200 2.88 -5.56 17.24
CA TYR A 200 3.92 -5.37 18.28
C TYR A 200 3.36 -5.60 19.69
N GLU A 201 2.23 -4.98 20.02
CA GLU A 201 1.59 -5.12 21.33
C GLU A 201 1.10 -6.55 21.57
N ALA A 202 0.59 -7.23 20.55
CA ALA A 202 0.17 -8.63 20.67
C ALA A 202 1.35 -9.57 20.95
N LEU A 203 2.50 -9.37 20.28
CA LEU A 203 3.75 -10.09 20.54
C LEU A 203 4.30 -9.79 21.93
N ALA A 204 4.43 -8.50 22.28
CA ALA A 204 4.98 -8.06 23.57
C ALA A 204 4.18 -8.58 24.77
N ARG A 205 2.87 -8.78 24.63
CA ARG A 205 1.99 -9.34 25.66
C ARG A 205 1.87 -10.87 25.61
N GLY A 206 2.49 -11.52 24.63
CA GLY A 206 2.40 -12.96 24.43
C GLY A 206 1.00 -13.44 24.00
N MET A 207 0.18 -12.58 23.41
CA MET A 207 -1.10 -12.94 22.82
C MET A 207 -0.87 -13.80 21.56
N VAL A 208 0.15 -13.44 20.78
CA VAL A 208 0.67 -14.25 19.68
C VAL A 208 2.14 -14.59 19.95
N GLN A 209 2.61 -15.68 19.38
CA GLN A 209 3.97 -16.21 19.52
C GLN A 209 4.81 -15.96 18.26
N GLY A 210 4.22 -15.37 17.25
CA GLY A 210 4.89 -15.05 16.01
C GLY A 210 4.07 -14.15 15.11
N ASN A 211 4.71 -13.74 14.01
CA ASN A 211 4.14 -12.92 12.94
C ASN A 211 4.64 -13.45 11.59
N LEU A 212 3.76 -13.60 10.61
CA LEU A 212 4.11 -13.86 9.22
C LEU A 212 4.01 -12.54 8.46
N SER A 213 5.15 -12.00 8.02
CA SER A 213 5.27 -10.64 7.46
C SER A 213 6.57 -10.49 6.66
N PRO A 214 6.76 -9.42 5.88
CA PRO A 214 8.06 -9.10 5.30
C PRO A 214 9.08 -8.77 6.40
N VAL A 215 10.35 -8.90 6.08
CA VAL A 215 11.44 -8.77 7.07
C VAL A 215 11.58 -7.35 7.62
N GLU A 216 11.13 -6.33 6.87
CA GLU A 216 11.15 -4.92 7.29
C GLU A 216 10.49 -4.67 8.65
N VAL A 217 9.50 -5.51 9.03
CA VAL A 217 8.79 -5.32 10.31
C VAL A 217 9.71 -5.46 11.52
N LEU A 218 10.83 -6.14 11.38
CA LEU A 218 11.80 -6.29 12.47
C LEU A 218 12.34 -4.93 12.89
N GLU A 219 12.69 -4.07 11.94
CA GLU A 219 13.19 -2.71 12.16
C GLU A 219 12.06 -1.69 12.16
N GLY A 220 11.30 -1.58 11.07
CA GLY A 220 10.29 -0.54 10.84
C GLY A 220 9.15 -0.54 11.87
N TRP A 221 8.84 -1.71 12.47
CA TRP A 221 7.82 -1.89 13.50
C TRP A 221 8.37 -2.40 14.83
N ASN A 222 9.69 -2.41 14.99
CA ASN A 222 10.42 -2.85 16.20
C ASN A 222 10.12 -4.32 16.60
N HIS A 223 9.70 -5.19 15.68
CA HIS A 223 9.40 -6.58 16.04
C HIS A 223 10.64 -7.37 16.46
N GLY A 224 11.84 -6.94 16.06
CA GLY A 224 13.10 -7.51 16.52
C GLY A 224 13.34 -7.41 18.03
N GLU A 225 12.59 -6.54 18.74
CA GLU A 225 12.63 -6.43 20.21
C GLU A 225 11.77 -7.50 20.92
N VAL A 226 10.82 -8.11 20.21
CA VAL A 226 9.77 -8.98 20.77
C VAL A 226 9.70 -10.35 20.10
N THR A 227 10.63 -10.66 19.20
CA THR A 227 10.85 -11.97 18.59
C THR A 227 12.32 -12.34 18.67
N ASP A 228 12.64 -13.63 18.65
CA ASP A 228 14.00 -14.15 18.80
C ASP A 228 14.47 -14.96 17.57
N TYR A 229 13.54 -15.45 16.75
CA TYR A 229 13.81 -16.37 15.64
C TYR A 229 13.20 -15.86 14.35
N LEU A 230 13.94 -16.01 13.26
CA LEU A 230 13.52 -15.74 11.90
C LEU A 230 13.64 -17.03 11.08
N THR A 231 12.51 -17.61 10.69
CA THR A 231 12.48 -18.77 9.79
C THR A 231 12.17 -18.33 8.37
N ARG A 232 13.08 -18.66 7.42
CA ARG A 232 12.95 -18.32 6.00
C ARG A 232 11.82 -19.07 5.34
N THR A 233 10.80 -18.34 4.86
CA THR A 233 9.60 -18.90 4.23
C THR A 233 9.10 -18.05 3.05
N PRO A 234 9.96 -17.72 2.04
CA PRO A 234 9.65 -16.73 1.00
C PRO A 234 8.49 -17.15 0.07
N PHE A 235 8.00 -18.37 0.20
CA PHE A 235 6.89 -18.94 -0.56
C PHE A 235 5.53 -18.89 0.15
N LEU A 236 5.45 -18.32 1.34
CA LEU A 236 4.20 -18.31 2.13
C LEU A 236 3.42 -17.00 2.08
N TYR A 237 4.08 -15.91 1.74
CA TYR A 237 3.52 -14.57 1.97
C TYR A 237 3.94 -13.57 0.91
N ASN A 238 2.97 -12.82 0.47
CA ASN A 238 3.09 -11.52 -0.17
C ASN A 238 1.85 -10.72 0.22
N THR A 239 1.94 -9.40 0.33
CA THR A 239 0.78 -8.56 0.61
C THR A 239 0.77 -7.35 -0.30
N LEU A 240 -0.41 -7.07 -0.85
CA LEU A 240 -0.65 -5.93 -1.72
C LEU A 240 -1.13 -4.71 -0.92
N PHE A 241 -0.52 -3.58 -1.22
CA PHE A 241 -1.01 -2.27 -0.82
C PHE A 241 -1.68 -1.58 -1.99
N PHE A 242 -2.75 -0.86 -1.71
CA PHE A 242 -3.36 0.08 -2.63
C PHE A 242 -3.02 1.52 -2.25
N VAL A 243 -2.83 2.37 -3.25
CA VAL A 243 -3.03 3.81 -3.14
C VAL A 243 -4.22 4.15 -4.02
N THR A 244 -5.31 4.61 -3.40
CA THR A 244 -6.57 4.84 -4.10
C THR A 244 -7.23 6.14 -3.68
N MET A 245 -7.98 6.78 -4.60
CA MET A 245 -8.67 8.04 -4.38
C MET A 245 -10.18 7.86 -4.52
N ASN A 246 -10.95 8.64 -3.78
CA ASN A 246 -12.40 8.70 -3.91
C ASN A 246 -12.80 9.08 -5.34
N GLN A 247 -13.66 8.25 -5.98
CA GLN A 247 -14.05 8.43 -7.37
C GLN A 247 -14.70 9.77 -7.66
N GLU A 248 -15.59 10.26 -6.78
CA GLU A 248 -16.24 11.56 -6.99
C GLU A 248 -15.25 12.74 -6.91
N LYS A 249 -14.19 12.61 -6.10
CA LYS A 249 -13.14 13.62 -6.01
C LYS A 249 -12.28 13.63 -7.26
N TRP A 250 -11.91 12.45 -7.76
CA TRP A 250 -11.20 12.28 -9.02
C TRP A 250 -11.97 12.86 -10.20
N ASP A 251 -13.24 12.52 -10.33
CA ASP A 251 -14.11 12.97 -11.45
C ASP A 251 -14.30 14.49 -11.49
N ARG A 252 -14.08 15.19 -10.39
CA ARG A 252 -14.15 16.67 -10.32
C ARG A 252 -12.87 17.36 -10.75
N LEU A 253 -11.77 16.64 -10.87
CA LEU A 253 -10.52 17.22 -11.31
C LEU A 253 -10.59 17.58 -12.80
N PRO A 254 -10.02 18.74 -13.20
CA PRO A 254 -9.82 19.05 -14.61
C PRO A 254 -8.97 17.99 -15.30
N ALA A 255 -9.24 17.73 -16.58
CA ALA A 255 -8.56 16.69 -17.35
C ALA A 255 -7.03 16.88 -17.42
N ASP A 256 -6.54 18.12 -17.41
CA ASP A 256 -5.11 18.41 -17.36
C ASP A 256 -4.48 17.98 -16.04
N ILE A 257 -5.18 18.14 -14.92
CA ILE A 257 -4.72 17.68 -13.61
C ILE A 257 -4.75 16.16 -13.51
N GLN A 258 -5.84 15.51 -14.00
CA GLN A 258 -5.92 14.05 -14.03
C GLN A 258 -4.75 13.46 -14.82
N THR A 259 -4.48 13.96 -16.02
CA THR A 259 -3.36 13.49 -16.86
C THR A 259 -2.02 13.70 -16.15
N THR A 260 -1.80 14.86 -15.52
CA THR A 260 -0.55 15.12 -14.78
C THR A 260 -0.38 14.14 -13.61
N ILE A 261 -1.44 13.86 -12.85
CA ILE A 261 -1.39 12.89 -11.75
C ILE A 261 -1.11 11.47 -12.28
N GLU A 262 -1.74 11.07 -13.38
CA GLU A 262 -1.50 9.76 -14.02
C GLU A 262 -0.03 9.61 -14.47
N GLU A 263 0.55 10.65 -15.08
CA GLU A 263 1.98 10.67 -15.47
C GLU A 263 2.91 10.59 -14.26
N VAL A 264 2.61 11.31 -13.17
CA VAL A 264 3.36 11.22 -11.91
C VAL A 264 3.22 9.82 -11.30
N ASN A 265 2.02 9.25 -11.26
CA ASN A 265 1.78 7.91 -10.72
C ASN A 265 2.64 6.85 -11.43
N GLU A 266 2.68 6.89 -12.77
CA GLU A 266 3.49 5.95 -13.56
C GLU A 266 4.98 6.10 -13.25
N ALA A 267 5.51 7.33 -13.28
CA ALA A 267 6.91 7.59 -12.99
C ALA A 267 7.29 7.24 -11.55
N PHE A 268 6.49 7.66 -10.58
CA PHE A 268 6.75 7.42 -9.15
C PHE A 268 6.65 5.93 -8.78
N PHE A 269 5.72 5.20 -9.41
CA PHE A 269 5.64 3.76 -9.24
C PHE A 269 6.94 3.07 -9.68
N GLU A 270 7.46 3.41 -10.86
CA GLU A 270 8.68 2.82 -11.42
C GLU A 270 9.94 3.22 -10.63
N GLU A 271 10.02 4.47 -10.17
CA GLU A 271 11.24 5.00 -9.55
C GLU A 271 11.33 4.73 -8.04
N VAL A 272 10.17 4.64 -7.34
CA VAL A 272 10.12 4.58 -5.88
C VAL A 272 9.26 3.45 -5.37
N ALA A 273 7.96 3.43 -5.75
CA ALA A 273 6.99 2.61 -5.03
C ALA A 273 7.24 1.10 -5.16
N CYS A 274 7.61 0.62 -6.35
CA CYS A 274 7.78 -0.82 -6.60
C CYS A 274 8.96 -1.44 -5.85
N SER A 275 10.03 -0.69 -5.56
CA SER A 275 11.24 -1.17 -4.89
C SER A 275 11.38 -0.75 -3.43
N LEU A 276 10.45 0.04 -2.91
CA LEU A 276 10.54 0.62 -1.56
C LEU A 276 10.74 -0.44 -0.46
N TRP A 277 10.09 -1.58 -0.58
CA TRP A 277 10.25 -2.67 0.38
C TRP A 277 11.55 -3.45 0.22
N ASP A 278 12.17 -3.49 -0.95
CA ASP A 278 13.47 -4.17 -1.15
C ASP A 278 14.56 -3.47 -0.34
N GLU A 279 14.60 -2.15 -0.34
CA GLU A 279 15.54 -1.38 0.48
C GLU A 279 15.30 -1.59 1.98
N GLN A 280 14.05 -1.53 2.41
CA GLN A 280 13.68 -1.76 3.81
C GLN A 280 13.96 -3.20 4.24
N ASN A 281 13.62 -4.19 3.41
CA ASN A 281 13.91 -5.60 3.70
C ASN A 281 15.41 -5.85 3.83
N SER A 282 16.23 -5.24 2.96
CA SER A 282 17.68 -5.36 3.01
C SER A 282 18.27 -4.76 4.28
N SER A 283 17.85 -3.53 4.64
CA SER A 283 18.27 -2.86 5.88
C SER A 283 17.86 -3.65 7.12
N ALA A 284 16.60 -4.05 7.19
CA ALA A 284 16.05 -4.79 8.33
C ALA A 284 16.69 -6.17 8.51
N TRP A 285 17.09 -6.82 7.41
CA TRP A 285 17.82 -8.08 7.46
C TRP A 285 19.18 -7.93 8.14
N GLU A 286 19.98 -6.95 7.71
CA GLU A 286 21.28 -6.65 8.33
C GLU A 286 21.11 -6.27 9.80
N TRP A 287 20.16 -5.38 10.09
CA TRP A 287 19.86 -4.94 11.46
C TRP A 287 19.42 -6.08 12.39
N ALA A 288 18.54 -6.98 11.90
CA ALA A 288 18.05 -8.11 12.68
C ALA A 288 19.17 -9.06 13.10
N VAL A 289 20.09 -9.38 12.20
CA VAL A 289 21.21 -10.29 12.49
C VAL A 289 22.27 -9.63 13.38
N GLU A 290 22.61 -8.37 13.11
CA GLU A 290 23.75 -7.70 13.76
C GLU A 290 23.38 -7.05 15.11
N GLU A 291 22.20 -6.44 15.22
CA GLU A 291 21.83 -5.60 16.35
C GLU A 291 20.88 -6.31 17.35
N THR A 292 19.92 -7.11 16.86
CA THR A 292 18.95 -7.78 17.76
C THR A 292 19.33 -9.18 18.15
N GLY A 293 20.22 -9.82 17.38
CA GLY A 293 20.66 -11.18 17.64
C GLY A 293 19.61 -12.22 17.27
N GLN A 294 18.74 -11.94 16.31
CA GLN A 294 17.79 -12.91 15.76
C GLN A 294 18.51 -14.18 15.32
N GLU A 295 18.00 -15.34 15.71
CA GLU A 295 18.50 -16.62 15.23
C GLU A 295 17.83 -16.96 13.88
N LEU A 296 18.65 -17.01 12.84
CA LEU A 296 18.21 -17.38 11.49
C LEU A 296 18.02 -18.89 11.38
N ILE A 297 16.87 -19.31 10.92
CA ILE A 297 16.51 -20.70 10.65
C ILE A 297 16.22 -20.86 9.14
N GLU A 298 17.05 -21.67 8.48
CA GLU A 298 16.83 -22.10 7.11
C GLU A 298 16.16 -23.48 7.12
N LEU A 299 14.99 -23.58 6.48
CA LEU A 299 14.34 -24.87 6.30
C LEU A 299 15.17 -25.74 5.36
N SER A 300 15.26 -27.05 5.63
CA SER A 300 15.81 -27.96 4.64
C SER A 300 14.92 -27.97 3.38
N GLU A 301 15.52 -28.27 2.22
CA GLU A 301 14.78 -28.37 0.95
C GLU A 301 13.54 -29.29 1.07
N SER A 302 13.71 -30.46 1.69
CA SER A 302 12.62 -31.39 1.90
C SER A 302 11.55 -30.87 2.89
N GLU A 303 11.90 -29.99 3.81
CA GLU A 303 10.94 -29.37 4.70
C GLU A 303 10.17 -28.25 4.01
N ALA A 304 10.87 -27.41 3.24
CA ALA A 304 10.24 -26.39 2.41
C ALA A 304 9.23 -27.00 1.40
N GLU A 305 9.60 -28.11 0.75
CA GLU A 305 8.69 -28.87 -0.13
C GLU A 305 7.42 -29.34 0.62
N ARG A 306 7.57 -29.86 1.86
CA ARG A 306 6.41 -30.26 2.69
C ARG A 306 5.47 -29.08 2.99
N TRP A 307 6.03 -27.92 3.27
CA TRP A 307 5.22 -26.72 3.52
C TRP A 307 4.48 -26.27 2.27
N ILE A 308 5.17 -26.24 1.12
CA ILE A 308 4.56 -25.89 -0.18
C ILE A 308 3.43 -26.87 -0.53
N GLU A 309 3.66 -28.19 -0.39
CA GLU A 309 2.61 -29.19 -0.62
C GLU A 309 1.38 -28.98 0.29
N LYS A 310 1.61 -28.53 1.54
CA LYS A 310 0.56 -28.32 2.52
C LYS A 310 -0.34 -27.13 2.15
N VAL A 311 0.18 -26.09 1.52
CA VAL A 311 -0.56 -24.88 1.15
C VAL A 311 -1.14 -24.91 -0.27
N GLN A 312 -0.73 -25.87 -1.11
CA GLN A 312 -1.29 -26.03 -2.46
C GLN A 312 -2.84 -26.08 -2.52
N PRO A 313 -3.57 -26.70 -1.58
CA PRO A 313 -5.02 -26.68 -1.60
C PRO A 313 -5.65 -25.27 -1.60
N ILE A 314 -4.93 -24.26 -1.12
CA ILE A 314 -5.40 -22.86 -1.12
C ILE A 314 -5.51 -22.34 -2.56
N GLN A 315 -4.56 -22.67 -3.44
CA GLN A 315 -4.62 -22.31 -4.85
C GLN A 315 -5.78 -23.00 -5.58
N GLU A 316 -6.02 -24.28 -5.29
CA GLU A 316 -7.17 -24.98 -5.88
C GLU A 316 -8.51 -24.39 -5.40
N LYS A 317 -8.61 -24.07 -4.10
CA LYS A 317 -9.77 -23.39 -3.54
C LYS A 317 -10.01 -22.02 -4.17
N TYR A 318 -8.93 -21.25 -4.43
CA TYR A 318 -9.03 -19.99 -5.16
C TYR A 318 -9.66 -20.19 -6.54
N LYS A 319 -9.17 -21.15 -7.33
CA LYS A 319 -9.71 -21.46 -8.67
C LYS A 319 -11.20 -21.80 -8.60
N GLU A 320 -11.60 -22.67 -7.67
CA GLU A 320 -13.00 -23.06 -7.47
C GLU A 320 -13.88 -21.86 -7.10
N ASN A 321 -13.38 -20.96 -6.23
CA ASN A 321 -14.09 -19.74 -5.85
C ASN A 321 -14.26 -18.77 -7.03
N MET A 322 -13.22 -18.61 -7.86
CA MET A 322 -13.27 -17.78 -9.04
C MET A 322 -14.23 -18.33 -10.10
N GLU A 323 -14.22 -19.63 -10.35
CA GLU A 323 -15.19 -20.29 -11.24
C GLU A 323 -16.64 -20.09 -10.76
N ALA A 324 -16.87 -20.22 -9.45
CA ALA A 324 -18.19 -20.00 -8.86
C ALA A 324 -18.64 -18.52 -8.98
N ALA A 325 -17.71 -17.59 -9.01
CA ALA A 325 -17.95 -16.16 -9.25
C ALA A 325 -18.08 -15.79 -10.73
N GLY A 326 -17.78 -16.72 -11.65
CA GLY A 326 -17.89 -16.51 -13.10
C GLY A 326 -16.59 -16.06 -13.78
N HIS A 327 -15.46 -16.17 -13.09
CA HIS A 327 -14.13 -15.90 -13.61
C HIS A 327 -13.38 -17.20 -13.91
N ASP A 328 -12.42 -17.17 -14.81
CA ASP A 328 -11.49 -18.29 -15.04
C ASP A 328 -10.32 -18.21 -14.05
N GLY A 329 -10.48 -18.85 -12.88
CA GLY A 329 -9.47 -18.83 -11.83
C GLY A 329 -8.15 -19.50 -12.22
N ALA A 330 -8.18 -20.44 -13.16
CA ALA A 330 -6.97 -21.08 -13.67
C ALA A 330 -6.19 -20.12 -14.60
N GLU A 331 -6.87 -19.41 -15.50
CA GLU A 331 -6.26 -18.40 -16.37
C GLU A 331 -5.66 -17.24 -15.57
N ILE A 332 -6.38 -16.78 -14.53
CA ILE A 332 -5.88 -15.71 -13.63
C ILE A 332 -4.58 -16.18 -12.96
N LEU A 333 -4.56 -17.38 -12.39
CA LEU A 333 -3.39 -17.88 -11.67
C LEU A 333 -2.20 -18.11 -12.61
N GLU A 334 -2.44 -18.67 -13.82
CA GLU A 334 -1.41 -18.84 -14.85
C GLU A 334 -0.79 -17.50 -15.24
N MET A 335 -1.62 -16.48 -15.48
CA MET A 335 -1.15 -15.12 -15.79
C MET A 335 -0.29 -14.55 -14.66
N VAL A 336 -0.70 -14.70 -13.39
CA VAL A 336 0.09 -14.18 -12.25
C VAL A 336 1.44 -14.89 -12.16
N GLN A 337 1.47 -16.22 -12.35
CA GLN A 337 2.71 -16.99 -12.33
C GLN A 337 3.63 -16.59 -13.49
N GLU A 338 3.13 -16.45 -14.70
CA GLU A 338 3.90 -15.99 -15.87
C GLU A 338 4.48 -14.58 -15.65
N LEU A 339 3.70 -13.67 -15.09
CA LEU A 339 4.19 -12.32 -14.79
C LEU A 339 5.27 -12.33 -13.71
N ALA A 340 5.08 -13.14 -12.65
CA ALA A 340 6.07 -13.26 -11.58
C ALA A 340 7.41 -13.82 -12.11
N GLU A 341 7.38 -14.84 -12.94
CA GLU A 341 8.57 -15.40 -13.59
C GLU A 341 9.25 -14.37 -14.50
N ASN A 342 8.50 -13.67 -15.35
CA ASN A 342 9.03 -12.66 -16.26
C ASN A 342 9.73 -11.51 -15.52
N TYR A 343 9.12 -11.00 -14.46
CA TYR A 343 9.71 -9.91 -13.69
C TYR A 343 10.86 -10.35 -12.79
N ALA A 344 10.91 -11.59 -12.34
CA ALA A 344 12.09 -12.16 -11.67
C ALA A 344 13.28 -12.23 -12.65
N GLU A 345 13.07 -12.72 -13.88
CA GLU A 345 14.11 -12.74 -14.93
C GLU A 345 14.58 -11.33 -15.31
N GLU A 346 13.67 -10.36 -15.44
CA GLU A 346 14.01 -8.96 -15.75
C GLU A 346 14.85 -8.32 -14.65
N TYR A 347 14.51 -8.60 -13.38
CA TYR A 347 15.26 -8.09 -12.24
C TYR A 347 16.70 -8.63 -12.20
N ASP A 348 16.87 -9.91 -12.45
CA ASP A 348 18.19 -10.58 -12.48
C ASP A 348 19.07 -10.08 -13.64
N GLU A 349 18.47 -9.75 -14.79
CA GLU A 349 19.22 -9.20 -15.94
C GLU A 349 19.67 -7.75 -15.72
N ALA A 350 18.98 -7.00 -14.87
CA ALA A 350 19.25 -5.58 -14.61
C ALA A 350 20.29 -5.36 -13.50
N ASN A 351 20.51 -6.32 -12.59
CA ASN A 351 21.40 -6.26 -11.43
C ASN A 351 22.54 -7.28 -11.50
#